data_8b4901d950911c4ab88d15ce939c808b
#
_entry.id   8b4901d950911c4ab88d15ce939c808b
#
_cell.length_a   1.000
_cell.length_b   1.000
_cell.length_c   1.000
_cell.angle_alpha   90.00
_cell.angle_beta   90.00
_cell.angle_gamma   90.00
#
_symmetry.space_group_name_H-M   'P 1'
#
loop_
_entity.id
_entity.type
_entity.pdbx_description
1 polymer ?
#
loop_
_entity_poly.entity_id
_entity_poly.type
_entity_poly.pdbx_seq_one_letter_code
_entity_poly.pdbx_strand_id
1 'polypeptide(L)'
;MHELIVNRRQPEADPVLYAWKWEIPIDLFFAAAVAGMMMLGGLALARALRNERFPVRVHAPLLAFGLVHICLIALFLDLSHKLYVWRLYLTLQPAAPMSWGSWVLTGSYVLLAATALVDLPARWPWLARRLPLVARVSVWLGASRTRLAWLAWANMVFGLTLALYTGVLLATMVARPLWNSMVLPPLFLASGLASGAAIMALAARFVPLRAAAPAGFFGGLVNALIVPAPGGARSDADAGWFTRAALVFLVAQAVLLALLAIGLATSGASQAVALQLIWSGAFAAAFWSLVVVAGIALPVLLLAGARRLPAFATPVALVLLLAGGLALRWVLVDAGQASRFLSAAGL
;
A
#
# COMPACT_ATOMS: atom_id res chain seq x y z
N MET A 1 -1.91 10.27 41.76
CA MET A 1 -2.66 9.06 41.39
C MET A 1 -1.71 7.90 41.52
N HIS A 2 -1.89 7.04 42.53
CA HIS A 2 -1.15 5.80 42.61
C HIS A 2 -1.72 4.85 41.56
N GLU A 3 -0.96 4.56 40.51
CA GLU A 3 -1.29 3.44 39.64
C GLU A 3 -1.25 2.16 40.47
N LEU A 4 -2.39 1.49 40.58
CA LEU A 4 -2.47 0.17 41.18
C LEU A 4 -1.68 -0.80 40.28
N ILE A 5 -0.43 -1.08 40.63
CA ILE A 5 0.36 -2.12 40.01
C ILE A 5 -0.29 -3.47 40.40
N VAL A 6 -1.13 -3.99 39.52
CA VAL A 6 -1.75 -5.31 39.71
C VAL A 6 -0.69 -6.36 39.40
N ASN A 7 -0.03 -6.83 40.43
CA ASN A 7 1.02 -7.86 40.36
C ASN A 7 0.40 -9.28 40.31
N ARG A 8 -0.55 -9.50 39.42
CA ARG A 8 -1.16 -10.80 39.16
C ARG A 8 -0.66 -11.35 37.81
N ARG A 9 0.30 -12.27 37.88
CA ARG A 9 0.58 -13.22 36.79
C ARG A 9 -0.65 -14.15 36.64
N GLN A 10 -1.67 -13.68 35.97
CA GLN A 10 -2.70 -14.56 35.43
C GLN A 10 -2.42 -14.74 33.95
N PRO A 11 -1.97 -15.92 33.50
CA PRO A 11 -1.78 -16.19 32.07
C PRO A 11 -3.05 -15.95 31.24
N GLU A 12 -4.21 -16.08 31.88
CA GLU A 12 -5.54 -15.79 31.31
C GLU A 12 -5.85 -14.29 31.21
N ALA A 13 -5.21 -13.44 32.02
CA ALA A 13 -5.40 -11.98 32.00
C ALA A 13 -4.42 -11.24 31.06
N ASP A 14 -3.42 -11.93 30.53
CA ASP A 14 -2.52 -11.44 29.48
C ASP A 14 -2.67 -12.32 28.24
N PRO A 15 -3.80 -12.22 27.53
CA PRO A 15 -4.04 -13.06 26.37
C PRO A 15 -3.00 -12.77 25.32
N VAL A 16 -2.34 -13.83 24.85
CA VAL A 16 -1.54 -13.78 23.63
C VAL A 16 -2.49 -13.40 22.52
N LEU A 17 -2.44 -12.15 22.10
CA LEU A 17 -3.36 -11.62 21.11
C LEU A 17 -2.88 -12.06 19.73
N TYR A 18 -3.22 -13.26 19.31
CA TYR A 18 -3.16 -13.72 17.92
C TYR A 18 -4.48 -13.41 17.21
N ALA A 19 -4.96 -12.16 17.38
CA ALA A 19 -6.21 -11.74 16.76
C ALA A 19 -6.05 -11.57 15.24
N TRP A 20 -4.87 -11.15 14.79
CA TRP A 20 -4.58 -10.85 13.40
C TRP A 20 -3.70 -11.93 12.78
N LYS A 21 -4.24 -12.59 11.77
CA LYS A 21 -3.57 -13.65 11.00
C LYS A 21 -2.99 -13.06 9.71
N TRP A 22 -2.84 -13.88 8.69
CA TRP A 22 -2.26 -13.51 7.40
C TRP A 22 -3.08 -12.46 6.62
N GLU A 23 -4.36 -12.31 6.94
CA GLU A 23 -5.27 -11.39 6.25
C GLU A 23 -4.85 -9.93 6.46
N ILE A 24 -4.46 -9.56 7.67
CA ILE A 24 -4.11 -8.18 8.02
C ILE A 24 -2.79 -7.73 7.38
N PRO A 25 -1.66 -8.47 7.42
CA PRO A 25 -0.46 -8.10 6.66
C PRO A 25 -0.71 -7.91 5.16
N ILE A 26 -1.56 -8.75 4.55
CA ILE A 26 -1.94 -8.64 3.13
C ILE A 26 -2.76 -7.37 2.90
N ASP A 27 -3.79 -7.13 3.72
CA ASP A 27 -4.60 -5.91 3.66
C ASP A 27 -3.72 -4.66 3.76
N LEU A 28 -2.90 -4.56 4.79
CA LEU A 28 -2.01 -3.42 5.03
C LEU A 28 -1.00 -3.21 3.88
N PHE A 29 -0.52 -4.28 3.24
CA PHE A 29 0.39 -4.18 2.11
C PHE A 29 -0.32 -3.64 0.86
N PHE A 30 -1.44 -4.26 0.48
CA PHE A 30 -2.16 -3.85 -0.72
C PHE A 30 -2.81 -2.47 -0.57
N ALA A 31 -3.36 -2.15 0.61
CA ALA A 31 -3.88 -0.83 0.90
C ALA A 31 -2.81 0.27 0.73
N ALA A 32 -1.60 0.05 1.29
CA ALA A 32 -0.51 1.00 1.16
C ALA A 32 0.04 1.08 -0.29
N ALA A 33 0.14 -0.04 -1.00
CA ALA A 33 0.57 -0.05 -2.40
C ALA A 33 -0.43 0.69 -3.31
N VAL A 34 -1.74 0.43 -3.13
CA VAL A 34 -2.82 1.16 -3.82
C VAL A 34 -2.78 2.65 -3.49
N ALA A 35 -2.58 3.01 -2.23
CA ALA A 35 -2.43 4.40 -1.80
C ALA A 35 -1.25 5.08 -2.50
N GLY A 36 -0.10 4.42 -2.61
CA GLY A 36 1.05 4.89 -3.38
C GLY A 36 0.73 5.09 -4.87
N MET A 37 -0.01 4.14 -5.47
CA MET A 37 -0.47 4.26 -6.86
C MET A 37 -1.47 5.42 -7.05
N MET A 38 -2.38 5.66 -6.10
CA MET A 38 -3.29 6.81 -6.12
C MET A 38 -2.54 8.14 -6.08
N MET A 39 -1.54 8.27 -5.20
CA MET A 39 -0.74 9.48 -5.07
C MET A 39 0.09 9.74 -6.33
N LEU A 40 0.84 8.75 -6.79
CA LEU A 40 1.72 8.88 -7.95
C LEU A 40 0.92 9.01 -9.25
N GLY A 41 -0.17 8.28 -9.39
CA GLY A 41 -1.10 8.38 -10.53
C GLY A 41 -1.83 9.73 -10.57
N GLY A 42 -2.28 10.23 -9.42
CA GLY A 42 -2.86 11.56 -9.28
C GLY A 42 -1.88 12.68 -9.65
N LEU A 43 -0.64 12.59 -9.14
CA LEU A 43 0.44 13.54 -9.49
C LEU A 43 0.72 13.52 -11.00
N ALA A 44 0.77 12.35 -11.58
CA ALA A 44 1.00 12.16 -13.00
C ALA A 44 -0.13 12.76 -13.85
N LEU A 45 -1.38 12.52 -13.47
CA LEU A 45 -2.55 13.12 -14.13
C LEU A 45 -2.54 14.65 -14.00
N ALA A 46 -2.25 15.19 -12.81
CA ALA A 46 -2.18 16.62 -12.58
C ALA A 46 -1.11 17.30 -13.47
N ARG A 47 0.06 16.66 -13.65
CA ARG A 47 1.13 17.15 -14.52
C ARG A 47 0.75 17.06 -16.00
N ALA A 48 0.15 15.94 -16.42
CA ALA A 48 -0.34 15.79 -17.79
C ALA A 48 -1.37 16.87 -18.18
N LEU A 49 -2.23 17.27 -17.23
CA LEU A 49 -3.18 18.37 -17.43
C LEU A 49 -2.52 19.74 -17.55
N ARG A 50 -1.30 19.94 -17.06
CA ARG A 50 -0.52 21.19 -17.21
C ARG A 50 0.30 21.27 -18.49
N ASN A 51 0.13 20.34 -19.42
CA ASN A 51 0.95 20.19 -20.63
C ASN A 51 2.46 19.95 -20.34
N GLU A 52 2.80 19.60 -19.12
CA GLU A 52 4.12 19.05 -18.84
C GLU A 52 4.23 17.74 -19.63
N ARG A 53 5.34 17.52 -20.34
CA ARG A 53 5.66 16.26 -21.01
C ARG A 53 5.91 15.17 -19.95
N PHE A 54 4.83 14.83 -19.25
CA PHE A 54 4.85 13.78 -18.25
C PHE A 54 4.22 12.55 -18.87
N PRO A 55 5.01 11.50 -18.99
CA PRO A 55 4.62 10.30 -19.65
C PRO A 55 3.72 9.50 -18.74
N VAL A 56 2.45 9.74 -18.63
CA VAL A 56 1.59 8.84 -17.88
C VAL A 56 0.19 8.77 -18.45
N ARG A 57 0.06 7.88 -19.37
CA ARG A 57 -1.16 7.11 -19.52
C ARG A 57 -0.90 5.66 -19.09
N VAL A 58 -0.25 5.48 -17.94
CA VAL A 58 -0.11 4.16 -17.36
C VAL A 58 -1.46 3.75 -16.77
N HIS A 59 -1.82 2.50 -16.98
CA HIS A 59 -3.06 1.86 -16.52
C HIS A 59 -3.19 1.78 -15.00
N ALA A 60 -2.49 2.62 -14.28
CA ALA A 60 -2.50 2.73 -12.84
C ALA A 60 -3.91 2.70 -12.22
N PRO A 61 -4.93 3.43 -12.76
CA PRO A 61 -6.23 3.44 -12.12
C PRO A 61 -6.94 2.08 -12.13
N LEU A 62 -6.93 1.38 -13.27
CA LEU A 62 -7.56 0.06 -13.36
C LEU A 62 -6.80 -0.99 -12.57
N LEU A 63 -5.48 -0.96 -12.60
CA LEU A 63 -4.66 -1.87 -11.82
C LEU A 63 -4.84 -1.61 -10.32
N ALA A 64 -4.81 -0.36 -9.87
CA ALA A 64 -5.07 0.01 -8.48
C ALA A 64 -6.49 -0.38 -8.04
N PHE A 65 -7.49 -0.18 -8.91
CA PHE A 65 -8.86 -0.63 -8.68
C PHE A 65 -8.96 -2.16 -8.58
N GLY A 66 -8.19 -2.90 -9.36
CA GLY A 66 -8.07 -4.36 -9.23
C GLY A 66 -7.43 -4.78 -7.90
N LEU A 67 -6.33 -4.14 -7.52
CA LEU A 67 -5.58 -4.47 -6.30
C LEU A 67 -6.34 -4.13 -5.01
N VAL A 68 -7.17 -3.07 -5.00
CA VAL A 68 -8.00 -2.75 -3.83
C VAL A 68 -9.01 -3.84 -3.50
N HIS A 69 -9.42 -4.66 -4.47
CA HIS A 69 -10.30 -5.80 -4.20
C HIS A 69 -9.58 -6.89 -3.41
N ILE A 70 -8.26 -7.08 -3.60
CA ILE A 70 -7.47 -8.02 -2.78
C ILE A 70 -7.48 -7.55 -1.32
N CYS A 71 -7.29 -6.25 -1.09
CA CYS A 71 -7.40 -5.61 0.22
C CYS A 71 -8.80 -5.85 0.84
N LEU A 72 -9.87 -5.54 0.10
CA LEU A 72 -11.24 -5.74 0.58
C LEU A 72 -11.58 -7.20 0.87
N ILE A 73 -11.08 -8.13 0.05
CA ILE A 73 -11.28 -9.58 0.26
C ILE A 73 -10.53 -10.03 1.53
N ALA A 74 -9.28 -9.61 1.71
CA ALA A 74 -8.52 -9.94 2.90
C ALA A 74 -9.22 -9.42 4.16
N LEU A 75 -9.66 -8.16 4.17
CA LEU A 75 -10.41 -7.57 5.27
C LEU A 75 -11.75 -8.30 5.53
N PHE A 76 -12.47 -8.69 4.47
CA PHE A 76 -13.70 -9.45 4.58
C PHE A 76 -13.47 -10.84 5.18
N LEU A 77 -12.36 -11.50 4.85
CA LEU A 77 -12.01 -12.81 5.40
C LEU A 77 -11.67 -12.74 6.89
N ASP A 78 -11.05 -11.66 7.35
CA ASP A 78 -10.73 -11.42 8.75
C ASP A 78 -11.97 -11.20 9.63
N LEU A 79 -13.08 -10.73 9.06
CA LEU A 79 -14.31 -10.47 9.83
C LEU A 79 -14.91 -11.74 10.44
N SER A 80 -15.11 -11.74 11.74
CA SER A 80 -15.80 -12.82 12.47
C SER A 80 -17.26 -12.95 12.04
N HIS A 81 -17.95 -11.83 11.83
CA HIS A 81 -19.37 -11.76 11.46
C HIS A 81 -19.55 -11.19 10.05
N LYS A 82 -19.22 -11.97 9.03
CA LYS A 82 -19.19 -11.55 7.62
C LYS A 82 -20.49 -10.95 7.09
N LEU A 83 -21.64 -11.45 7.56
CA LEU A 83 -22.96 -10.95 7.14
C LEU A 83 -23.26 -9.53 7.62
N TYR A 84 -22.52 -9.02 8.62
CA TYR A 84 -22.68 -7.67 9.16
C TYR A 84 -21.63 -6.68 8.63
N VAL A 85 -20.87 -7.04 7.61
CA VAL A 85 -19.83 -6.18 7.00
C VAL A 85 -20.34 -4.78 6.62
N TRP A 86 -21.60 -4.68 6.20
CA TRP A 86 -22.25 -3.41 5.85
C TRP A 86 -22.28 -2.39 7.00
N ARG A 87 -22.32 -2.86 8.27
CA ARG A 87 -22.27 -1.97 9.44
C ARG A 87 -20.97 -1.18 9.53
N LEU A 88 -19.87 -1.76 9.11
CA LEU A 88 -18.55 -1.10 9.09
C LEU A 88 -18.57 0.17 8.22
N TYR A 89 -19.35 0.15 7.14
CA TYR A 89 -19.45 1.24 6.17
C TYR A 89 -20.59 2.22 6.46
N LEU A 90 -21.60 1.84 7.23
CA LEU A 90 -22.75 2.69 7.55
C LEU A 90 -22.66 3.34 8.93
N THR A 91 -21.77 2.87 9.80
CA THR A 91 -21.62 3.38 11.16
C THR A 91 -20.34 4.16 11.30
N LEU A 92 -20.41 5.50 11.44
CA LEU A 92 -19.26 6.33 11.73
C LEU A 92 -19.07 6.44 13.25
N GLN A 93 -17.96 5.89 13.74
CA GLN A 93 -17.52 5.99 15.13
C GLN A 93 -16.22 6.80 15.21
N PRO A 94 -16.28 8.13 15.49
CA PRO A 94 -15.09 8.97 15.48
C PRO A 94 -14.01 8.58 16.50
N ALA A 95 -14.42 7.90 17.59
CA ALA A 95 -13.49 7.42 18.61
C ALA A 95 -12.77 6.11 18.24
N ALA A 96 -13.20 5.42 17.16
CA ALA A 96 -12.63 4.14 16.76
C ALA A 96 -11.75 4.29 15.50
N PRO A 97 -10.42 4.09 15.57
CA PRO A 97 -9.53 4.19 14.41
C PRO A 97 -9.95 3.29 13.24
N MET A 98 -10.45 2.09 13.50
CA MET A 98 -10.95 1.19 12.46
C MET A 98 -12.11 1.79 11.65
N SER A 99 -12.95 2.60 12.28
CA SER A 99 -14.05 3.28 11.57
C SER A 99 -13.51 4.34 10.59
N TRP A 100 -12.46 5.06 10.93
CA TRP A 100 -11.83 6.00 10.00
C TRP A 100 -11.30 5.28 8.76
N GLY A 101 -10.65 4.13 8.97
CA GLY A 101 -10.11 3.32 7.86
C GLY A 101 -11.18 2.85 6.90
N SER A 102 -12.33 2.39 7.38
CA SER A 102 -13.42 1.94 6.52
C SER A 102 -13.96 3.09 5.64
N TRP A 103 -14.07 4.31 6.17
CA TRP A 103 -14.52 5.47 5.41
C TRP A 103 -13.46 5.98 4.42
N VAL A 104 -12.19 6.00 4.82
CA VAL A 104 -11.07 6.35 3.93
C VAL A 104 -10.97 5.32 2.79
N LEU A 105 -11.07 4.04 3.11
CA LEU A 105 -11.05 2.96 2.10
C LEU A 105 -12.24 3.06 1.15
N THR A 106 -13.45 3.34 1.66
CA THR A 106 -14.65 3.54 0.84
C THR A 106 -14.49 4.72 -0.11
N GLY A 107 -14.02 5.86 0.40
CA GLY A 107 -13.74 7.04 -0.43
C GLY A 107 -12.66 6.76 -1.48
N SER A 108 -11.59 6.07 -1.11
CA SER A 108 -10.54 5.63 -2.04
C SER A 108 -11.09 4.69 -3.12
N TYR A 109 -11.95 3.75 -2.74
CA TYR A 109 -12.60 2.85 -3.69
C TYR A 109 -13.45 3.60 -4.72
N VAL A 110 -14.28 4.54 -4.28
CA VAL A 110 -15.10 5.38 -5.16
C VAL A 110 -14.24 6.21 -6.11
N LEU A 111 -13.14 6.82 -5.60
CA LEU A 111 -12.22 7.61 -6.43
C LEU A 111 -11.47 6.75 -7.44
N LEU A 112 -11.02 5.56 -7.05
CA LEU A 112 -10.39 4.60 -7.96
C LEU A 112 -11.36 4.14 -9.04
N ALA A 113 -12.61 3.83 -8.68
CA ALA A 113 -13.65 3.48 -9.63
C ALA A 113 -13.91 4.63 -10.61
N ALA A 114 -14.07 5.86 -10.11
CA ALA A 114 -14.28 7.05 -10.95
C ALA A 114 -13.09 7.29 -11.91
N THR A 115 -11.86 7.14 -11.42
CA THR A 115 -10.66 7.30 -12.24
C THR A 115 -10.53 6.20 -13.29
N ALA A 116 -10.86 4.96 -12.92
CA ALA A 116 -10.88 3.82 -13.84
C ALA A 116 -11.96 3.97 -14.93
N LEU A 117 -13.11 4.54 -14.57
CA LEU A 117 -14.21 4.80 -15.51
C LEU A 117 -13.84 5.80 -16.62
N VAL A 118 -12.93 6.75 -16.38
CA VAL A 118 -12.51 7.74 -17.39
C VAL A 118 -12.00 7.04 -18.66
N ASP A 119 -11.23 5.99 -18.54
CA ASP A 119 -10.62 5.28 -19.67
C ASP A 119 -11.43 4.05 -20.13
N LEU A 120 -12.50 3.70 -19.42
CA LEU A 120 -13.24 2.45 -19.63
C LEU A 120 -13.80 2.28 -21.05
N PRO A 121 -14.45 3.29 -21.68
CA PRO A 121 -14.99 3.15 -23.02
C PRO A 121 -13.93 2.89 -24.09
N ALA A 122 -12.72 3.46 -23.91
CA ALA A 122 -11.61 3.25 -24.83
C ALA A 122 -11.07 1.81 -24.75
N ARG A 123 -11.17 1.19 -23.56
CA ARG A 123 -10.65 -0.16 -23.31
C ARG A 123 -11.67 -1.25 -23.58
N TRP A 124 -12.91 -1.02 -23.16
CA TRP A 124 -14.03 -1.95 -23.31
C TRP A 124 -15.19 -1.33 -24.07
N PRO A 125 -15.08 -1.12 -25.38
CA PRO A 125 -16.15 -0.55 -26.20
C PRO A 125 -17.45 -1.34 -26.12
N TRP A 126 -17.38 -2.68 -25.95
CA TRP A 126 -18.54 -3.53 -25.79
C TRP A 126 -19.30 -3.26 -24.48
N LEU A 127 -18.56 -3.01 -23.36
CA LEU A 127 -19.16 -2.70 -22.07
C LEU A 127 -19.83 -1.34 -22.10
N ALA A 128 -19.18 -0.37 -22.73
CA ALA A 128 -19.74 0.97 -22.92
C ALA A 128 -21.04 0.93 -23.75
N ARG A 129 -21.13 0.03 -24.74
CA ARG A 129 -22.36 -0.17 -25.51
C ARG A 129 -23.47 -0.85 -24.71
N ARG A 130 -23.15 -1.78 -23.82
CA ARG A 130 -24.12 -2.48 -22.97
C ARG A 130 -24.59 -1.68 -21.76
N LEU A 131 -23.73 -0.82 -21.24
CA LEU A 131 -23.98 0.00 -20.05
C LEU A 131 -23.91 1.50 -20.39
N PRO A 132 -24.98 2.07 -20.98
CA PRO A 132 -24.96 3.45 -21.46
C PRO A 132 -24.75 4.48 -20.34
N LEU A 133 -25.16 4.17 -19.09
CA LEU A 133 -24.89 5.03 -17.92
C LEU A 133 -23.39 5.13 -17.64
N VAL A 134 -22.69 4.00 -17.69
CA VAL A 134 -21.23 3.95 -17.49
C VAL A 134 -20.51 4.77 -18.56
N ALA A 135 -20.94 4.63 -19.83
CA ALA A 135 -20.38 5.42 -20.93
C ALA A 135 -20.63 6.92 -20.74
N ARG A 136 -21.84 7.35 -20.32
CA ARG A 136 -22.17 8.75 -20.04
C ARG A 136 -21.33 9.34 -18.91
N VAL A 137 -21.18 8.60 -17.79
CA VAL A 137 -20.36 9.02 -16.66
C VAL A 137 -18.90 9.16 -17.07
N SER A 138 -18.37 8.20 -17.83
CA SER A 138 -17.00 8.26 -18.35
C SER A 138 -16.76 9.49 -19.22
N VAL A 139 -17.64 9.73 -20.21
CA VAL A 139 -17.56 10.91 -21.08
C VAL A 139 -17.69 12.19 -20.24
N TRP A 140 -18.63 12.23 -19.30
CA TRP A 140 -18.82 13.38 -18.43
C TRP A 140 -17.58 13.68 -17.57
N LEU A 141 -16.94 12.67 -16.97
CA LEU A 141 -15.71 12.84 -16.20
C LEU A 141 -14.56 13.32 -17.09
N GLY A 142 -14.37 12.69 -18.25
CA GLY A 142 -13.25 12.96 -19.15
C GLY A 142 -13.36 14.29 -19.94
N ALA A 143 -14.58 14.83 -20.11
CA ALA A 143 -14.82 16.03 -20.93
C ALA A 143 -14.30 17.34 -20.31
N SER A 144 -13.99 17.39 -19.00
CA SER A 144 -13.56 18.62 -18.33
C SER A 144 -12.20 18.48 -17.67
N ARG A 145 -11.26 19.35 -18.04
CA ARG A 145 -9.94 19.45 -17.38
C ARG A 145 -10.06 19.72 -15.88
N THR A 146 -11.04 20.52 -15.47
CA THR A 146 -11.29 20.82 -14.05
C THR A 146 -11.71 19.59 -13.27
N ARG A 147 -12.63 18.76 -13.83
CA ARG A 147 -13.05 17.50 -13.19
C ARG A 147 -11.90 16.51 -13.07
N LEU A 148 -11.09 16.37 -14.11
CA LEU A 148 -9.90 15.53 -14.08
C LEU A 148 -8.86 16.06 -13.07
N ALA A 149 -8.70 17.38 -12.94
CA ALA A 149 -7.81 17.97 -11.93
C ALA A 149 -8.32 17.69 -10.51
N TRP A 150 -9.62 17.86 -10.26
CA TRP A 150 -10.21 17.47 -8.97
C TRP A 150 -10.04 15.99 -8.65
N LEU A 151 -10.24 15.13 -9.64
CA LEU A 151 -10.03 13.68 -9.50
C LEU A 151 -8.57 13.37 -9.18
N ALA A 152 -7.61 14.03 -9.83
CA ALA A 152 -6.19 13.89 -9.56
C ALA A 152 -5.84 14.29 -8.12
N TRP A 153 -6.29 15.46 -7.66
CA TRP A 153 -6.07 15.94 -6.30
C TRP A 153 -6.73 15.06 -5.25
N ALA A 154 -7.98 14.65 -5.48
CA ALA A 154 -8.70 13.78 -4.58
C ALA A 154 -7.98 12.43 -4.42
N ASN A 155 -7.48 11.83 -5.52
CA ASN A 155 -6.67 10.61 -5.43
C ASN A 155 -5.38 10.83 -4.61
N MET A 156 -4.69 11.97 -4.76
CA MET A 156 -3.50 12.25 -3.95
C MET A 156 -3.83 12.38 -2.47
N VAL A 157 -4.89 13.11 -2.12
CA VAL A 157 -5.31 13.33 -0.73
C VAL A 157 -5.76 12.01 -0.07
N PHE A 158 -6.66 11.27 -0.73
CA PHE A 158 -7.14 9.99 -0.20
C PHE A 158 -6.04 8.93 -0.17
N GLY A 159 -5.15 8.90 -1.16
CA GLY A 159 -3.98 8.04 -1.14
C GLY A 159 -3.05 8.36 0.04
N LEU A 160 -2.77 9.64 0.31
CA LEU A 160 -1.99 10.06 1.46
C LEU A 160 -2.65 9.61 2.77
N THR A 161 -3.96 9.88 2.92
CA THR A 161 -4.72 9.52 4.11
C THR A 161 -4.74 8.00 4.31
N LEU A 162 -4.97 7.22 3.24
CA LEU A 162 -4.98 5.76 3.30
C LEU A 162 -3.61 5.20 3.70
N ALA A 163 -2.52 5.72 3.11
CA ALA A 163 -1.16 5.27 3.44
C ALA A 163 -0.78 5.57 4.89
N LEU A 164 -1.09 6.77 5.38
CA LEU A 164 -0.84 7.15 6.78
C LEU A 164 -1.72 6.36 7.74
N TYR A 165 -2.99 6.15 7.39
CA TYR A 165 -3.94 5.42 8.21
C TYR A 165 -3.46 4.01 8.55
N THR A 166 -2.87 3.28 7.60
CA THR A 166 -2.37 1.92 7.85
C THR A 166 -1.32 1.87 8.96
N GLY A 167 -0.48 2.90 9.07
CA GLY A 167 0.49 3.05 10.16
C GLY A 167 -0.14 3.59 11.45
N VAL A 168 -1.11 4.53 11.34
CA VAL A 168 -1.84 5.07 12.49
C VAL A 168 -2.62 3.95 13.20
N LEU A 169 -3.24 3.04 12.44
CA LEU A 169 -3.98 1.91 13.01
C LEU A 169 -3.12 1.10 13.99
N LEU A 170 -1.88 0.79 13.63
CA LEU A 170 -0.95 0.09 14.53
C LEU A 170 -0.52 1.01 15.68
N ALA A 171 -0.15 2.25 15.38
CA ALA A 171 0.35 3.21 16.39
C ALA A 171 -0.68 3.56 17.47
N THR A 172 -1.97 3.43 17.21
CA THR A 172 -3.04 3.65 18.20
C THR A 172 -3.18 2.50 19.21
N MET A 173 -2.54 1.36 18.96
CA MET A 173 -2.56 0.21 19.87
C MET A 173 -1.46 0.34 20.94
N VAL A 174 -1.60 1.32 21.84
CA VAL A 174 -0.62 1.66 22.87
C VAL A 174 -0.26 0.51 23.81
N ALA A 175 -1.13 -0.51 23.92
CA ALA A 175 -0.86 -1.72 24.70
C ALA A 175 0.27 -2.61 24.13
N ARG A 176 0.75 -2.31 22.92
CA ARG A 176 1.81 -3.06 22.25
C ARG A 176 3.06 -2.17 22.08
N PRO A 177 4.14 -2.42 22.83
CA PRO A 177 5.33 -1.56 22.82
C PRO A 177 5.96 -1.38 21.44
N LEU A 178 5.96 -2.43 20.61
CA LEU A 178 6.51 -2.36 19.25
C LEU A 178 5.72 -1.41 18.34
N TRP A 179 4.39 -1.34 18.52
CA TRP A 179 3.52 -0.49 17.72
C TRP A 179 3.40 0.93 18.26
N ASN A 180 3.74 1.16 19.53
CA ASN A 180 3.66 2.48 20.17
C ASN A 180 4.79 3.38 19.67
N SER A 181 4.74 3.78 18.41
CA SER A 181 5.73 4.64 17.76
C SER A 181 5.10 5.53 16.69
N MET A 182 5.39 6.83 16.80
CA MET A 182 4.96 7.84 15.81
C MET A 182 5.69 7.70 14.46
N VAL A 183 6.70 6.85 14.37
CA VAL A 183 7.45 6.60 13.13
C VAL A 183 6.69 5.63 12.19
N LEU A 184 5.74 4.83 12.71
CA LEU A 184 5.00 3.86 11.90
C LEU A 184 4.19 4.48 10.75
N PRO A 185 3.40 5.56 10.94
CA PRO A 185 2.67 6.18 9.84
C PRO A 185 3.56 6.65 8.69
N PRO A 186 4.63 7.45 8.90
CA PRO A 186 5.53 7.84 7.82
C PRO A 186 6.30 6.65 7.21
N LEU A 187 6.64 5.63 8.00
CA LEU A 187 7.26 4.41 7.49
C LEU A 187 6.35 3.67 6.51
N PHE A 188 5.07 3.54 6.85
CA PHE A 188 4.08 2.87 5.99
C PHE A 188 3.77 3.70 4.75
N LEU A 189 3.75 5.04 4.87
CA LEU A 189 3.63 5.95 3.73
C LEU A 189 4.81 5.76 2.74
N ALA A 190 6.05 5.81 3.24
CA ALA A 190 7.23 5.65 2.39
C ALA A 190 7.25 4.28 1.71
N SER A 191 6.94 3.22 2.46
CA SER A 191 6.83 1.86 1.94
C SER A 191 5.70 1.68 0.92
N GLY A 192 4.55 2.34 1.14
CA GLY A 192 3.42 2.36 0.21
C GLY A 192 3.77 3.06 -1.10
N LEU A 193 4.43 4.22 -1.02
CA LEU A 193 4.92 4.95 -2.19
C LEU A 193 5.98 4.15 -2.96
N ALA A 194 6.91 3.49 -2.27
CA ALA A 194 7.90 2.61 -2.89
C ALA A 194 7.21 1.44 -3.63
N SER A 195 6.27 0.76 -2.97
CA SER A 195 5.52 -0.36 -3.55
C SER A 195 4.64 0.08 -4.71
N GLY A 196 3.89 1.18 -4.57
CA GLY A 196 3.08 1.76 -5.64
C GLY A 196 3.92 2.14 -6.86
N ALA A 197 5.08 2.80 -6.65
CA ALA A 197 6.02 3.13 -7.70
C ALA A 197 6.59 1.88 -8.38
N ALA A 198 6.91 0.83 -7.62
CA ALA A 198 7.41 -0.42 -8.15
C ALA A 198 6.38 -1.12 -9.05
N ILE A 199 5.12 -1.19 -8.61
CA ILE A 199 4.02 -1.76 -9.42
C ILE A 199 3.84 -0.96 -10.71
N MET A 200 3.84 0.37 -10.64
CA MET A 200 3.70 1.23 -11.82
C MET A 200 4.91 1.11 -12.77
N ALA A 201 6.14 0.97 -12.24
CA ALA A 201 7.33 0.74 -13.03
C ALA A 201 7.30 -0.62 -13.75
N LEU A 202 6.86 -1.68 -13.07
CA LEU A 202 6.67 -3.01 -13.67
C LEU A 202 5.57 -2.97 -14.73
N ALA A 203 4.42 -2.36 -14.44
CA ALA A 203 3.34 -2.20 -15.39
C ALA A 203 3.81 -1.44 -16.65
N ALA A 204 4.53 -0.33 -16.50
CA ALA A 204 5.07 0.43 -17.62
C ALA A 204 6.07 -0.38 -18.46
N ARG A 205 6.76 -1.34 -17.87
CA ARG A 205 7.81 -2.13 -18.54
C ARG A 205 7.26 -3.37 -19.25
N PHE A 206 6.32 -4.08 -18.64
CA PHE A 206 5.82 -5.36 -19.15
C PHE A 206 4.52 -5.26 -19.94
N VAL A 207 3.81 -4.15 -19.82
CA VAL A 207 2.56 -3.97 -20.53
C VAL A 207 2.83 -3.67 -22.01
N PRO A 208 2.35 -4.53 -22.95
CA PRO A 208 2.61 -4.36 -24.37
C PRO A 208 1.90 -3.14 -24.94
N LEU A 209 2.54 -2.49 -25.92
CA LEU A 209 2.00 -1.31 -26.61
C LEU A 209 0.76 -1.57 -27.49
N ARG A 210 0.55 -2.81 -27.90
CA ARG A 210 -0.59 -3.23 -28.73
C ARG A 210 -1.37 -4.30 -28.00
N ALA A 211 -2.67 -4.04 -27.81
CA ALA A 211 -3.60 -5.07 -27.43
C ALA A 211 -3.63 -6.15 -28.51
N ALA A 212 -3.30 -7.38 -28.18
CA ALA A 212 -3.78 -8.51 -28.95
C ALA A 212 -5.31 -8.51 -28.91
N ALA A 213 -5.96 -8.88 -30.02
CA ALA A 213 -7.41 -9.00 -30.02
C ALA A 213 -7.86 -9.89 -28.86
N PRO A 214 -8.82 -9.43 -28.02
CA PRO A 214 -9.18 -10.16 -26.83
C PRO A 214 -9.83 -11.50 -27.21
N ALA A 215 -9.20 -12.59 -26.81
CA ALA A 215 -9.77 -13.93 -26.92
C ALA A 215 -10.66 -14.19 -25.70
N GLY A 216 -11.97 -13.91 -25.82
CA GLY A 216 -12.96 -14.18 -24.78
C GLY A 216 -12.98 -13.18 -23.61
N PHE A 217 -13.87 -13.43 -22.64
CA PHE A 217 -14.08 -12.55 -21.47
C PHE A 217 -12.81 -12.39 -20.61
N PHE A 218 -12.14 -13.49 -20.28
CA PHE A 218 -10.91 -13.45 -19.48
C PHE A 218 -9.74 -12.77 -20.20
N GLY A 219 -9.59 -13.02 -21.52
CA GLY A 219 -8.59 -12.31 -22.32
C GLY A 219 -8.88 -10.81 -22.39
N GLY A 220 -10.15 -10.42 -22.48
CA GLY A 220 -10.59 -9.03 -22.40
C GLY A 220 -10.31 -8.40 -21.04
N LEU A 221 -10.52 -9.12 -19.94
CA LEU A 221 -10.22 -8.67 -18.59
C LEU A 221 -8.71 -8.46 -18.38
N VAL A 222 -7.91 -9.43 -18.77
CA VAL A 222 -6.45 -9.35 -18.68
C VAL A 222 -5.93 -8.19 -19.54
N ASN A 223 -6.40 -8.06 -20.78
CA ASN A 223 -6.01 -6.95 -21.65
C ASN A 223 -6.43 -5.59 -21.08
N ALA A 224 -7.58 -5.48 -20.44
CA ALA A 224 -8.03 -4.23 -19.86
C ALA A 224 -7.27 -3.87 -18.57
N LEU A 225 -6.88 -4.85 -17.77
CA LEU A 225 -6.06 -4.65 -16.57
C LEU A 225 -4.59 -4.38 -16.91
N ILE A 226 -4.10 -4.94 -18.02
CA ILE A 226 -2.67 -5.00 -18.32
C ILE A 226 -2.29 -4.16 -19.56
N VAL A 227 -3.21 -3.83 -20.47
CA VAL A 227 -2.90 -3.18 -21.76
C VAL A 227 -3.11 -1.67 -21.77
N PRO A 228 -2.19 -0.85 -22.39
CA PRO A 228 -2.34 0.59 -22.53
C PRO A 228 -3.57 1.04 -23.33
N ALA A 229 -4.14 2.20 -22.96
CA ALA A 229 -5.18 2.82 -23.76
C ALA A 229 -4.66 3.11 -25.19
N PRO A 230 -5.52 2.98 -26.21
CA PRO A 230 -5.14 3.33 -27.59
C PRO A 230 -4.58 4.75 -27.64
N GLY A 231 -3.39 4.91 -28.26
CA GLY A 231 -2.70 6.19 -28.40
C GLY A 231 -1.68 6.54 -27.31
N GLY A 232 -1.46 5.64 -26.32
CA GLY A 232 -0.37 5.77 -25.35
C GLY A 232 0.93 5.20 -25.91
N ALA A 233 1.93 6.03 -26.22
CA ALA A 233 3.27 5.53 -26.52
C ALA A 233 3.90 4.97 -25.24
N ARG A 234 4.53 3.79 -25.34
CA ARG A 234 5.40 3.27 -24.29
C ARG A 234 6.57 4.24 -24.14
N SER A 235 6.72 4.80 -22.98
CA SER A 235 7.85 5.66 -22.71
C SER A 235 8.77 4.95 -21.72
N ASP A 236 9.98 4.61 -22.19
CA ASP A 236 11.05 4.16 -21.28
C ASP A 236 11.33 5.24 -20.21
N ALA A 237 11.01 6.49 -20.52
CA ALA A 237 11.04 7.60 -19.58
C ALA A 237 10.07 7.41 -18.42
N ASP A 238 8.86 6.81 -18.63
CA ASP A 238 7.88 6.55 -17.58
C ASP A 238 8.37 5.47 -16.63
N ALA A 239 8.78 4.35 -17.20
CA ALA A 239 9.36 3.26 -16.42
C ALA A 239 10.57 3.75 -15.63
N GLY A 240 11.41 4.61 -16.22
CA GLY A 240 12.57 5.22 -15.58
C GLY A 240 12.19 6.17 -14.44
N TRP A 241 11.10 6.95 -14.59
CA TRP A 241 10.65 7.86 -13.53
C TRP A 241 10.11 7.08 -12.31
N PHE A 242 9.23 6.10 -12.56
CA PHE A 242 8.69 5.28 -11.47
C PHE A 242 9.76 4.43 -10.80
N THR A 243 10.76 3.94 -11.55
CA THR A 243 11.91 3.23 -10.98
C THR A 243 12.72 4.14 -10.04
N ARG A 244 12.95 5.40 -10.44
CA ARG A 244 13.63 6.38 -9.57
C ARG A 244 12.79 6.73 -8.34
N ALA A 245 11.48 6.92 -8.52
CA ALA A 245 10.58 7.15 -7.39
C ALA A 245 10.60 5.97 -6.41
N ALA A 246 10.55 4.72 -6.91
CA ALA A 246 10.68 3.52 -6.08
C ALA A 246 11.98 3.51 -5.26
N LEU A 247 13.11 3.85 -5.90
CA LEU A 247 14.41 3.93 -5.21
C LEU A 247 14.41 5.00 -4.11
N VAL A 248 13.93 6.21 -4.41
CA VAL A 248 13.89 7.33 -3.44
C VAL A 248 13.04 6.96 -2.22
N PHE A 249 11.84 6.44 -2.44
CA PHE A 249 10.96 6.06 -1.34
C PHE A 249 11.45 4.81 -0.59
N LEU A 250 12.16 3.90 -1.26
CA LEU A 250 12.80 2.77 -0.59
C LEU A 250 13.94 3.23 0.34
N VAL A 251 14.73 4.19 -0.08
CA VAL A 251 15.76 4.81 0.77
C VAL A 251 15.11 5.54 1.95
N ALA A 252 14.02 6.29 1.70
CA ALA A 252 13.27 6.93 2.78
C ALA A 252 12.69 5.90 3.77
N GLN A 253 12.17 4.75 3.27
CA GLN A 253 11.74 3.63 4.11
C GLN A 253 12.88 3.07 4.96
N ALA A 254 14.09 2.92 4.40
CA ALA A 254 15.26 2.43 5.13
C ALA A 254 15.65 3.39 6.27
N VAL A 255 15.67 4.70 6.00
CA VAL A 255 15.93 5.73 7.02
C VAL A 255 14.87 5.69 8.13
N LEU A 256 13.58 5.62 7.77
CA LEU A 256 12.50 5.56 8.75
C LEU A 256 12.52 4.26 9.56
N LEU A 257 12.93 3.16 8.97
CA LEU A 257 13.12 1.89 9.68
C LEU A 257 14.26 1.98 10.70
N ALA A 258 15.37 2.64 10.34
CA ALA A 258 16.46 2.91 11.26
C ALA A 258 16.00 3.84 12.39
N LEU A 259 15.23 4.90 12.10
CA LEU A 259 14.65 5.79 13.10
C LEU A 259 13.68 5.06 14.03
N LEU A 260 12.88 4.12 13.51
CA LEU A 260 12.02 3.26 14.33
C LEU A 260 12.86 2.42 15.29
N ALA A 261 13.94 1.79 14.83
CA ALA A 261 14.83 1.00 15.69
C ALA A 261 15.50 1.85 16.77
N ILE A 262 16.02 3.02 16.42
CA ILE A 262 16.60 3.97 17.38
C ILE A 262 15.55 4.42 18.39
N GLY A 263 14.35 4.80 17.92
CA GLY A 263 13.25 5.21 18.79
C GLY A 263 12.86 4.12 19.79
N LEU A 264 12.71 2.88 19.34
CA LEU A 264 12.40 1.75 20.24
C LEU A 264 13.52 1.46 21.22
N ALA A 265 14.79 1.59 20.81
CA ALA A 265 15.94 1.37 21.69
C ALA A 265 16.07 2.43 22.80
N THR A 266 15.57 3.66 22.55
CA THR A 266 15.77 4.81 23.46
C THR A 266 14.52 5.20 24.26
N SER A 267 13.33 4.69 23.90
CA SER A 267 12.06 5.11 24.52
C SER A 267 11.81 4.50 25.90
N GLY A 268 12.27 3.28 26.17
CA GLY A 268 12.09 2.61 27.45
C GLY A 268 12.35 1.11 27.40
N ALA A 269 12.41 0.46 28.57
CA ALA A 269 12.80 -0.94 28.68
C ALA A 269 11.84 -1.88 27.89
N SER A 270 10.54 -1.65 27.95
CA SER A 270 9.56 -2.46 27.22
C SER A 270 9.70 -2.35 25.70
N GLN A 271 9.98 -1.14 25.20
CA GLN A 271 10.22 -0.90 23.77
C GLN A 271 11.55 -1.51 23.33
N ALA A 272 12.60 -1.44 24.15
CA ALA A 272 13.89 -2.05 23.89
C ALA A 272 13.77 -3.59 23.81
N VAL A 273 13.01 -4.22 24.71
CA VAL A 273 12.71 -5.66 24.64
C VAL A 273 11.87 -6.01 23.41
N ALA A 274 10.89 -5.17 23.06
CA ALA A 274 10.11 -5.36 21.84
C ALA A 274 10.98 -5.26 20.58
N LEU A 275 11.97 -4.35 20.54
CA LEU A 275 12.96 -4.29 19.46
C LEU A 275 13.75 -5.60 19.35
N GLN A 276 14.15 -6.20 20.48
CA GLN A 276 14.89 -7.48 20.47
C GLN A 276 14.14 -8.61 19.74
N LEU A 277 12.80 -8.61 19.76
CA LEU A 277 12.01 -9.61 19.01
C LEU A 277 12.34 -9.63 17.52
N ILE A 278 12.57 -8.45 16.92
CA ILE A 278 12.89 -8.30 15.49
C ILE A 278 14.40 -8.20 15.23
N TRP A 279 15.21 -7.83 16.22
CA TRP A 279 16.66 -7.63 16.05
C TRP A 279 17.46 -8.92 16.20
N SER A 280 17.19 -9.69 17.25
CA SER A 280 17.90 -10.92 17.60
C SER A 280 17.01 -12.07 18.07
N GLY A 281 15.69 -11.85 18.18
CA GLY A 281 14.71 -12.80 18.66
C GLY A 281 14.04 -13.63 17.57
N ALA A 282 12.80 -14.05 17.84
CA ALA A 282 12.06 -14.99 17.01
C ALA A 282 11.83 -14.50 15.56
N PHE A 283 11.74 -13.20 15.34
CA PHE A 283 11.50 -12.61 14.01
C PHE A 283 12.78 -12.11 13.33
N ALA A 284 13.95 -12.23 13.96
CA ALA A 284 15.21 -11.69 13.47
C ALA A 284 15.60 -12.26 12.10
N ALA A 285 15.47 -13.56 11.90
CA ALA A 285 15.79 -14.19 10.61
C ALA A 285 14.95 -13.62 9.48
N ALA A 286 13.62 -13.50 9.64
CA ALA A 286 12.72 -12.93 8.66
C ALA A 286 12.99 -11.42 8.44
N PHE A 287 13.23 -10.67 9.51
CA PHE A 287 13.53 -9.25 9.46
C PHE A 287 14.80 -8.97 8.66
N TRP A 288 15.91 -9.61 9.02
CA TRP A 288 17.19 -9.34 8.37
C TRP A 288 17.24 -9.88 6.94
N SER A 289 16.78 -11.13 6.70
CA SER A 289 16.86 -11.74 5.37
C SER A 289 15.85 -11.16 4.39
N LEU A 290 14.55 -11.09 4.78
CA LEU A 290 13.48 -10.73 3.84
C LEU A 290 13.25 -9.21 3.77
N VAL A 291 13.32 -8.50 4.93
CA VAL A 291 13.06 -7.05 4.94
C VAL A 291 14.32 -6.29 4.60
N VAL A 292 15.42 -6.48 5.37
CA VAL A 292 16.61 -5.66 5.23
C VAL A 292 17.42 -6.03 3.99
N VAL A 293 17.80 -7.31 3.85
CA VAL A 293 18.67 -7.73 2.74
C VAL A 293 17.90 -7.81 1.44
N ALA A 294 16.87 -8.66 1.36
CA ALA A 294 16.15 -8.90 0.11
C ALA A 294 15.22 -7.74 -0.26
N GLY A 295 14.57 -7.10 0.72
CA GLY A 295 13.57 -6.06 0.49
C GLY A 295 14.12 -4.65 0.36
N ILE A 296 15.29 -4.35 0.95
CA ILE A 296 15.86 -3.00 0.94
C ILE A 296 17.25 -2.99 0.31
N ALA A 297 18.24 -3.67 0.88
CA ALA A 297 19.63 -3.51 0.48
C ALA A 297 19.86 -3.95 -0.96
N LEU A 298 19.42 -5.16 -1.32
CA LEU A 298 19.59 -5.70 -2.67
C LEU A 298 18.83 -4.88 -3.73
N PRO A 299 17.55 -4.51 -3.55
CA PRO A 299 16.88 -3.60 -4.48
C PRO A 299 17.55 -2.24 -4.63
N VAL A 300 18.01 -1.61 -3.53
CA VAL A 300 18.75 -0.34 -3.60
C VAL A 300 20.00 -0.49 -4.45
N LEU A 301 20.81 -1.52 -4.23
CA LEU A 301 22.05 -1.77 -5.00
C LEU A 301 21.75 -2.03 -6.48
N LEU A 302 20.73 -2.85 -6.77
CA LEU A 302 20.35 -3.18 -8.15
C LEU A 302 19.78 -1.96 -8.89
N LEU A 303 18.92 -1.16 -8.23
CA LEU A 303 18.33 0.03 -8.84
C LEU A 303 19.34 1.17 -9.00
N ALA A 304 20.22 1.38 -8.03
CA ALA A 304 21.31 2.36 -8.14
C ALA A 304 22.31 2.00 -9.23
N GLY A 305 22.61 0.70 -9.37
CA GLY A 305 23.50 0.15 -10.41
C GLY A 305 22.84 -0.10 -11.76
N ALA A 306 21.56 0.21 -11.95
CA ALA A 306 20.75 -0.21 -13.10
C ALA A 306 21.34 0.15 -14.48
N ARG A 307 22.15 1.23 -14.57
CA ARG A 307 22.83 1.63 -15.82
C ARG A 307 23.98 0.70 -16.21
N ARG A 308 24.53 -0.07 -15.27
CA ARG A 308 25.69 -0.96 -15.46
C ARG A 308 25.28 -2.43 -15.44
N LEU A 309 24.08 -2.73 -15.00
CA LEU A 309 23.55 -4.08 -14.83
C LEU A 309 22.68 -4.48 -16.04
N PRO A 310 22.52 -5.79 -16.29
CA PRO A 310 21.66 -6.27 -17.35
C PRO A 310 20.20 -5.88 -17.13
N ALA A 311 19.42 -5.78 -18.21
CA ALA A 311 18.04 -5.25 -18.21
C ALA A 311 17.08 -5.97 -17.25
N PHE A 312 17.34 -7.24 -16.94
CA PHE A 312 16.51 -8.02 -15.98
C PHE A 312 16.74 -7.61 -14.52
N ALA A 313 17.85 -6.95 -14.19
CA ALA A 313 18.16 -6.56 -12.81
C ALA A 313 17.12 -5.61 -12.23
N THR A 314 16.61 -4.66 -13.03
CA THR A 314 15.58 -3.71 -12.58
C THR A 314 14.25 -4.39 -12.21
N PRO A 315 13.61 -5.23 -13.06
CA PRO A 315 12.39 -5.92 -12.65
C PRO A 315 12.61 -6.85 -11.46
N VAL A 316 13.74 -7.54 -11.36
CA VAL A 316 14.06 -8.35 -10.18
C VAL A 316 14.11 -7.49 -8.92
N ALA A 317 14.79 -6.35 -8.97
CA ALA A 317 14.84 -5.42 -7.85
C ALA A 317 13.45 -4.92 -7.41
N LEU A 318 12.58 -4.58 -8.37
CA LEU A 318 11.22 -4.12 -8.08
C LEU A 318 10.35 -5.23 -7.46
N VAL A 319 10.50 -6.48 -7.90
CA VAL A 319 9.82 -7.63 -7.30
C VAL A 319 10.32 -7.89 -5.87
N LEU A 320 11.63 -7.84 -5.66
CA LEU A 320 12.23 -7.97 -4.32
C LEU A 320 11.76 -6.87 -3.37
N LEU A 321 11.67 -5.61 -3.85
CA LEU A 321 11.10 -4.49 -3.08
C LEU A 321 9.66 -4.79 -2.65
N LEU A 322 8.82 -5.32 -3.55
CA LEU A 322 7.43 -5.67 -3.23
C LEU A 322 7.36 -6.80 -2.19
N ALA A 323 8.16 -7.85 -2.37
CA ALA A 323 8.24 -8.96 -1.42
C ALA A 323 8.73 -8.48 -0.04
N GLY A 324 9.75 -7.62 0.00
CA GLY A 324 10.25 -6.99 1.23
C GLY A 324 9.23 -6.07 1.89
N GLY A 325 8.44 -5.33 1.11
CA GLY A 325 7.34 -4.51 1.60
C GLY A 325 6.23 -5.33 2.26
N LEU A 326 5.89 -6.49 1.71
CA LEU A 326 4.97 -7.44 2.32
C LEU A 326 5.56 -8.07 3.59
N ALA A 327 6.82 -8.51 3.53
CA ALA A 327 7.54 -9.08 4.67
C ALA A 327 7.64 -8.09 5.83
N LEU A 328 7.86 -6.80 5.55
CA LEU A 328 7.88 -5.75 6.58
C LEU A 328 6.57 -5.70 7.35
N ARG A 329 5.42 -5.73 6.67
CA ARG A 329 4.12 -5.71 7.32
C ARG A 329 3.87 -6.96 8.13
N TRP A 330 4.24 -8.11 7.56
CA TRP A 330 4.11 -9.39 8.23
C TRP A 330 4.91 -9.42 9.54
N VAL A 331 6.20 -9.07 9.47
CA VAL A 331 7.05 -9.02 10.66
C VAL A 331 6.56 -8.00 11.69
N LEU A 332 6.14 -6.79 11.26
CA LEU A 332 5.65 -5.77 12.19
C LEU A 332 4.31 -6.16 12.85
N VAL A 333 3.43 -6.83 12.13
CA VAL A 333 2.15 -7.31 12.68
C VAL A 333 2.38 -8.43 13.69
N ASP A 334 3.12 -9.47 13.31
CA ASP A 334 3.33 -10.63 14.17
C ASP A 334 4.21 -10.30 15.39
N ALA A 335 5.32 -9.61 15.18
CA ALA A 335 6.18 -9.17 16.29
C ALA A 335 5.48 -8.18 17.22
N GLY A 336 4.62 -7.32 16.66
CA GLY A 336 3.81 -6.39 17.45
C GLY A 336 2.81 -7.11 18.34
N GLN A 337 2.11 -8.12 17.82
CA GLN A 337 1.21 -8.96 18.61
C GLN A 337 1.95 -9.73 19.71
N ALA A 338 3.18 -10.17 19.44
CA ALA A 338 4.03 -10.85 20.41
C ALA A 338 4.64 -9.90 21.46
N SER A 339 4.71 -8.58 21.17
CA SER A 339 5.33 -7.60 22.08
C SER A 339 4.45 -7.32 23.30
N ARG A 340 5.06 -7.21 24.49
CA ARG A 340 4.38 -6.99 25.77
C ARG A 340 5.12 -5.97 26.61
N PHE A 341 4.38 -5.24 27.45
CA PHE A 341 5.01 -4.42 28.50
C PHE A 341 5.61 -5.32 29.57
N LEU A 342 6.79 -4.93 30.06
CA LEU A 342 7.42 -5.58 31.18
C LEU A 342 6.59 -5.33 32.44
N SER A 343 6.27 -6.39 33.20
CA SER A 343 5.68 -6.22 34.52
C SER A 343 6.78 -5.70 35.48
N ALA A 344 6.38 -4.92 36.49
CA ALA A 344 7.31 -4.39 37.51
C ALA A 344 8.08 -5.48 38.27
N ALA A 345 7.69 -6.77 38.15
CA ALA A 345 8.41 -7.93 38.72
C ALA A 345 9.50 -8.48 37.79
N GLY A 346 9.73 -7.89 36.65
CA GLY A 346 10.78 -8.29 35.68
C GLY A 346 11.91 -7.25 35.52
N LEU A 347 11.88 -6.19 36.31
CA LEU A 347 12.97 -5.25 36.54
C LEU A 347 13.57 -5.56 37.89
#